data_9bf5e95edf4124110bca10a27034cef4
#
_entry.id   9bf5e95edf4124110bca10a27034cef4
#
_cell.length_a   1.000
_cell.length_b   1.000
_cell.length_c   1.000
_cell.angle_alpha   90.00
_cell.angle_beta   90.00
_cell.angle_gamma   90.00
#
_symmetry.space_group_name_H-M   'P 1'
#
loop_
_entity.id
_entity.type
_entity.pdbx_description
1 polymer ?
#
loop_
_entity_poly.entity_id
_entity_poly.type
_entity_poly.pdbx_seq_one_letter_code
_entity_poly.pdbx_strand_id
1 'polypeptide(L)'
;MSYMKNTSPFLPGLHIQSLRKKPRSSAQVMADETRYKIEKSLLGLKACFGRFIPEDYLENNATGKHSRHRIFNKETTFWAFFSQIIDADGGCAEVVKKLKTYLDFKGHQSLSASTGSYCKARKKLQETDLVEILEHTAESFLVNDDDQPLAGRRVVVVDGTGLSMPDTPENQAEWPQISSQKKGCGFPTMRLLGCFDLATGALLSHGIGSKKSHELPLLRKQHDTFKKGDIFLGDKGFCSFYDIEQFRKKGVDSVFPLARRIPKTEQTCIKKLEDNDLIIHWNRPAWYKKAPLPKEEWNQLPKIFILRQIKVTVDQPGFRVKSFYIITTLLDPQLYPARDIAELYYRRWSVELFFRDLKTTTKMDILRCKSPEMIQKELLMYFIAYNAIRHLIYESAHTHEKDPMRLSYKGALQALRQAEGYFNHAADSLKEIRRLRRNLHDSISTQIIPFRPGRSEPRCLKRRSKSYQLLTRPRHEMSEIKHRSKYRAKAA
;
A
#
# COMPACT_ATOMS: atom_id res chain seq x y z
N MET A 1 29.60 -42.01 34.50
CA MET A 1 29.48 -40.61 34.90
C MET A 1 28.26 -40.42 35.75
N SER A 2 28.47 -40.15 37.04
CA SER A 2 27.41 -40.02 38.04
C SER A 2 26.57 -38.78 37.80
N TYR A 3 25.27 -38.95 37.54
CA TYR A 3 24.34 -37.82 37.51
C TYR A 3 24.21 -37.24 38.92
N MET A 4 24.78 -36.05 39.13
CA MET A 4 24.51 -35.30 40.35
C MET A 4 23.02 -35.01 40.42
N LYS A 5 22.32 -35.65 41.38
CA LYS A 5 20.94 -35.35 41.68
C LYS A 5 20.89 -34.01 42.40
N ASN A 6 20.40 -32.95 41.73
CA ASN A 6 20.15 -31.67 42.37
C ASN A 6 18.98 -31.83 43.34
N THR A 7 19.26 -31.99 44.63
CA THR A 7 18.27 -31.96 45.70
C THR A 7 18.21 -30.53 46.26
N SER A 8 16.99 -30.04 46.52
CA SER A 8 16.84 -28.76 47.23
C SER A 8 17.40 -28.89 48.66
N PRO A 9 18.22 -27.96 49.15
CA PRO A 9 18.76 -27.99 50.50
C PRO A 9 17.68 -27.88 51.59
N PHE A 10 16.48 -27.40 51.23
CA PHE A 10 15.35 -27.25 52.15
C PHE A 10 14.36 -28.44 52.13
N LEU A 11 14.44 -29.29 51.11
CA LEU A 11 13.60 -30.48 50.98
C LEU A 11 14.44 -31.66 50.44
N PRO A 12 15.18 -32.33 51.34
CA PRO A 12 15.97 -33.48 50.92
C PRO A 12 15.11 -34.56 50.27
N GLY A 13 15.52 -35.01 49.07
CA GLY A 13 14.76 -36.01 48.28
C GLY A 13 13.77 -35.42 47.28
N LEU A 14 13.51 -34.12 47.28
CA LEU A 14 12.67 -33.50 46.26
C LEU A 14 13.46 -33.26 44.96
N HIS A 15 13.02 -33.89 43.89
CA HIS A 15 13.63 -33.71 42.56
C HIS A 15 12.85 -32.65 41.79
N ILE A 16 13.42 -31.45 41.66
CA ILE A 16 12.82 -30.37 40.85
C ILE A 16 13.13 -30.61 39.35
N GLN A 17 12.64 -31.70 38.79
CA GLN A 17 12.81 -31.96 37.36
C GLN A 17 11.95 -31.01 36.48
N SER A 18 10.84 -30.50 37.02
CA SER A 18 9.90 -29.61 36.30
C SER A 18 10.49 -28.22 35.97
N LEU A 19 11.50 -27.76 36.73
CA LEU A 19 12.14 -26.48 36.53
C LEU A 19 13.35 -26.56 35.56
N ARG A 20 13.79 -27.76 35.21
CA ARG A 20 14.86 -27.92 34.23
C ARG A 20 14.29 -27.73 32.81
N LYS A 21 14.59 -26.62 32.16
CA LYS A 21 14.44 -26.51 30.71
C LYS A 21 15.17 -27.71 30.07
N LYS A 22 14.47 -28.51 29.28
CA LYS A 22 15.11 -29.62 28.53
C LYS A 22 16.34 -29.05 27.81
N PRO A 23 17.51 -29.74 27.88
CA PRO A 23 18.70 -29.27 27.17
C PRO A 23 18.37 -29.15 25.70
N ARG A 24 18.70 -28.00 25.10
CA ARG A 24 18.49 -27.76 23.67
C ARG A 24 19.33 -28.74 22.89
N SER A 25 18.80 -29.34 21.84
CA SER A 25 19.60 -30.14 20.93
C SER A 25 20.64 -29.27 20.22
N SER A 26 21.76 -29.84 19.78
CA SER A 26 22.78 -29.15 19.00
C SER A 26 22.21 -28.44 17.76
N ALA A 27 21.23 -29.08 17.11
CA ALA A 27 20.49 -28.49 16.00
C ALA A 27 19.65 -27.23 16.39
N GLN A 28 19.08 -27.22 17.60
CA GLN A 28 18.36 -26.05 18.11
C GLN A 28 19.33 -24.91 18.44
N VAL A 29 20.47 -25.19 19.06
CA VAL A 29 21.51 -24.19 19.35
C VAL A 29 22.01 -23.57 18.05
N MET A 30 22.35 -24.39 17.05
CA MET A 30 22.78 -23.91 15.73
C MET A 30 21.72 -23.08 15.04
N ALA A 31 20.43 -23.47 15.11
CA ALA A 31 19.35 -22.70 14.55
C ALA A 31 19.17 -21.34 15.25
N ASP A 32 19.32 -21.29 16.58
CA ASP A 32 19.24 -20.04 17.35
C ASP A 32 20.40 -19.09 17.04
N GLU A 33 21.62 -19.61 16.92
CA GLU A 33 22.79 -18.81 16.50
C GLU A 33 22.64 -18.27 15.08
N THR A 34 22.17 -19.11 14.16
CA THR A 34 21.95 -18.72 12.78
C THR A 34 20.86 -17.63 12.70
N ARG A 35 19.77 -17.81 13.44
CA ARG A 35 18.70 -16.81 13.54
C ARG A 35 19.21 -15.48 14.07
N TYR A 36 19.92 -15.47 15.20
CA TYR A 36 20.49 -14.26 15.80
C TYR A 36 21.37 -13.48 14.80
N LYS A 37 22.16 -14.17 13.99
CA LYS A 37 22.99 -13.52 12.97
C LYS A 37 22.19 -13.00 11.79
N ILE A 38 21.12 -13.70 11.39
CA ILE A 38 20.19 -13.19 10.38
C ILE A 38 19.47 -11.95 10.90
N GLU A 39 19.01 -11.96 12.15
CA GLU A 39 18.40 -10.79 12.79
C GLU A 39 19.37 -9.60 12.75
N LYS A 40 20.66 -9.82 13.00
CA LYS A 40 21.68 -8.77 12.84
C LYS A 40 21.83 -8.27 11.39
N SER A 41 21.63 -9.11 10.38
CA SER A 41 21.64 -8.67 8.98
C SER A 41 20.43 -7.83 8.58
N LEU A 42 19.33 -7.93 9.33
CA LEU A 42 18.08 -7.21 9.12
C LEU A 42 17.91 -6.01 10.09
N LEU A 43 18.85 -5.82 11.02
CA LEU A 43 18.80 -4.75 12.01
C LEU A 43 18.78 -3.36 11.39
N GLY A 44 19.36 -3.18 10.21
CA GLY A 44 19.29 -1.92 9.49
C GLY A 44 17.86 -1.51 9.17
N LEU A 45 17.05 -2.45 8.71
CA LEU A 45 15.63 -2.20 8.44
C LEU A 45 14.85 -1.97 9.73
N LYS A 46 15.09 -2.80 10.76
CA LYS A 46 14.48 -2.61 12.07
C LYS A 46 14.86 -1.25 12.69
N ALA A 47 16.12 -0.82 12.56
CA ALA A 47 16.57 0.47 13.03
C ALA A 47 15.90 1.66 12.32
N CYS A 48 15.60 1.52 11.02
CA CYS A 48 14.90 2.55 10.26
C CYS A 48 13.40 2.58 10.53
N PHE A 49 12.76 1.42 10.64
CA PHE A 49 11.31 1.29 10.55
C PHE A 49 10.64 0.70 11.80
N GLY A 50 11.41 0.11 12.75
CA GLY A 50 10.85 -0.57 13.92
C GLY A 50 9.92 0.28 14.78
N ARG A 51 10.14 1.60 14.80
CA ARG A 51 9.26 2.54 15.54
C ARG A 51 7.86 2.72 14.90
N PHE A 52 7.70 2.39 13.61
CA PHE A 52 6.42 2.44 12.91
C PHE A 52 5.74 1.08 12.84
N ILE A 53 6.45 0.02 13.24
CA ILE A 53 6.00 -1.36 13.17
C ILE A 53 6.06 -1.94 14.58
N PRO A 54 4.90 -2.10 15.26
CA PRO A 54 4.85 -2.59 16.63
C PRO A 54 5.48 -3.98 16.77
N GLU A 55 6.34 -4.15 17.76
CA GLU A 55 7.06 -5.42 18.00
C GLU A 55 6.10 -6.54 18.43
N ASP A 56 5.04 -6.22 19.15
CA ASP A 56 4.04 -7.18 19.66
C ASP A 56 3.44 -8.03 18.53
N TYR A 57 3.20 -7.43 17.36
CA TYR A 57 2.71 -8.17 16.18
C TYR A 57 3.75 -9.12 15.57
N LEU A 58 5.02 -8.96 15.92
CA LEU A 58 6.13 -9.77 15.41
C LEU A 58 6.58 -10.86 16.38
N GLU A 59 6.03 -10.91 17.57
CA GLU A 59 6.31 -11.96 18.54
C GLU A 59 5.87 -13.34 18.04
N ASN A 60 6.64 -14.35 18.44
CA ASN A 60 6.30 -15.73 18.08
C ASN A 60 5.03 -16.17 18.82
N ASN A 61 4.16 -16.87 18.11
CA ASN A 61 2.96 -17.43 18.72
C ASN A 61 3.34 -18.51 19.77
N ALA A 62 2.60 -18.57 20.86
CA ALA A 62 2.78 -19.60 21.89
C ALA A 62 2.56 -21.01 21.33
N THR A 63 1.58 -21.15 20.42
CA THR A 63 1.21 -22.44 19.79
C THR A 63 0.94 -22.25 18.28
N GLY A 64 0.96 -23.33 17.52
CA GLY A 64 0.58 -23.31 16.10
C GLY A 64 1.64 -22.78 15.14
N LYS A 65 1.23 -21.87 14.25
CA LYS A 65 2.13 -21.27 13.25
C LYS A 65 3.15 -20.36 13.94
N HIS A 66 4.44 -20.48 13.55
CA HIS A 66 5.56 -19.73 14.16
C HIS A 66 5.82 -19.97 15.66
N SER A 67 5.30 -21.02 16.26
CA SER A 67 5.57 -21.37 17.66
C SER A 67 6.90 -22.12 17.88
N ARG A 68 7.51 -22.65 16.83
CA ARG A 68 8.77 -23.43 16.91
C ARG A 68 9.98 -22.56 16.74
N HIS A 69 11.04 -22.82 17.51
CA HIS A 69 12.37 -22.23 17.32
C HIS A 69 12.96 -22.69 15.99
N ARG A 70 12.87 -21.82 14.98
CA ARG A 70 13.42 -22.03 13.63
C ARG A 70 14.19 -20.78 13.19
N ILE A 71 15.05 -20.94 12.19
CA ILE A 71 15.80 -19.83 11.59
C ILE A 71 14.85 -18.70 11.15
N PHE A 72 13.79 -19.04 10.41
CA PHE A 72 12.74 -18.10 10.01
C PHE A 72 11.59 -18.16 11.05
N ASN A 73 11.73 -17.42 12.15
CA ASN A 73 10.65 -17.11 13.09
C ASN A 73 9.71 -16.04 12.51
N LYS A 74 8.71 -15.56 13.26
CA LYS A 74 7.75 -14.56 12.78
C LYS A 74 8.45 -13.25 12.43
N GLU A 75 9.25 -12.70 13.33
CA GLU A 75 9.98 -11.44 13.15
C GLU A 75 10.99 -11.53 11.99
N THR A 76 11.88 -12.52 11.99
CA THR A 76 12.86 -12.71 10.91
C THR A 76 12.17 -12.86 9.56
N THR A 77 11.03 -13.58 9.52
CA THR A 77 10.26 -13.77 8.28
C THR A 77 9.66 -12.46 7.80
N PHE A 78 9.10 -11.65 8.70
CA PHE A 78 8.55 -10.34 8.38
C PHE A 78 9.61 -9.41 7.78
N TRP A 79 10.74 -9.22 8.47
CA TRP A 79 11.79 -8.33 8.00
C TRP A 79 12.48 -8.82 6.72
N ALA A 80 12.61 -10.13 6.55
CA ALA A 80 13.08 -10.72 5.29
C ALA A 80 12.10 -10.47 4.16
N PHE A 81 10.79 -10.53 4.41
CA PHE A 81 9.77 -10.21 3.41
C PHE A 81 9.70 -8.71 3.11
N PHE A 82 9.84 -7.87 4.12
CA PHE A 82 9.97 -6.43 3.95
C PHE A 82 11.20 -6.09 3.09
N SER A 83 12.38 -6.68 3.39
CA SER A 83 13.59 -6.55 2.56
C SER A 83 13.33 -6.96 1.12
N GLN A 84 12.60 -8.06 0.89
CA GLN A 84 12.23 -8.50 -0.45
C GLN A 84 11.47 -7.43 -1.25
N ILE A 85 10.56 -6.71 -0.60
CA ILE A 85 9.76 -5.66 -1.27
C ILE A 85 10.60 -4.44 -1.61
N ILE A 86 11.49 -4.03 -0.74
CA ILE A 86 12.31 -2.84 -0.97
C ILE A 86 13.52 -3.09 -1.89
N ASP A 87 13.97 -4.35 -2.03
CA ASP A 87 15.10 -4.70 -2.87
C ASP A 87 14.81 -4.51 -4.37
N ALA A 88 15.88 -4.28 -5.13
CA ALA A 88 15.73 -3.98 -6.56
C ALA A 88 15.19 -5.15 -7.38
N ASP A 89 15.57 -6.40 -7.04
CA ASP A 89 15.09 -7.60 -7.72
C ASP A 89 13.80 -8.16 -7.10
N GLY A 90 13.65 -8.10 -5.78
CA GLY A 90 12.46 -8.53 -5.05
C GLY A 90 12.14 -10.02 -5.18
N GLY A 91 13.12 -10.86 -5.49
CA GLY A 91 12.97 -12.31 -5.61
C GLY A 91 13.20 -13.04 -4.29
N CYS A 92 12.50 -14.15 -4.03
CA CYS A 92 12.77 -15.00 -2.86
C CYS A 92 14.21 -15.53 -2.85
N ALA A 93 14.75 -15.82 -4.04
CA ALA A 93 16.14 -16.27 -4.18
C ALA A 93 17.13 -15.18 -3.78
N GLU A 94 16.83 -13.92 -4.11
CA GLU A 94 17.68 -12.78 -3.76
C GLU A 94 17.75 -12.58 -2.25
N VAL A 95 16.61 -12.62 -1.56
CA VAL A 95 16.57 -12.54 -0.09
C VAL A 95 17.40 -13.63 0.56
N VAL A 96 17.18 -14.90 0.17
CA VAL A 96 17.92 -16.03 0.74
C VAL A 96 19.41 -15.90 0.45
N LYS A 97 19.79 -15.46 -0.73
CA LYS A 97 21.17 -15.24 -1.15
C LYS A 97 21.83 -14.11 -0.34
N LYS A 98 21.12 -12.97 -0.16
CA LYS A 98 21.57 -11.84 0.69
C LYS A 98 21.86 -12.31 2.12
N LEU A 99 20.92 -13.03 2.75
CA LEU A 99 21.07 -13.56 4.09
C LEU A 99 22.20 -14.60 4.17
N LYS A 100 22.29 -15.51 3.19
CA LYS A 100 23.35 -16.51 3.13
C LYS A 100 24.73 -15.85 2.98
N THR A 101 24.88 -14.93 2.06
CA THR A 101 26.15 -14.21 1.85
C THR A 101 26.59 -13.49 3.12
N TYR A 102 25.68 -12.82 3.82
CA TYR A 102 26.01 -12.19 5.10
C TYR A 102 26.52 -13.21 6.13
N LEU A 103 25.87 -14.38 6.25
CA LEU A 103 26.28 -15.44 7.16
C LEU A 103 27.65 -16.02 6.76
N ASP A 104 27.87 -16.28 5.46
CA ASP A 104 29.14 -16.80 4.95
C ASP A 104 30.31 -15.84 5.29
N PHE A 105 30.12 -14.52 5.12
CA PHE A 105 31.11 -13.49 5.51
C PHE A 105 31.35 -13.41 7.02
N LYS A 106 30.41 -13.89 7.84
CA LYS A 106 30.54 -14.00 9.31
C LYS A 106 31.05 -15.39 9.75
N GLY A 107 31.51 -16.24 8.82
CA GLY A 107 32.02 -17.56 9.11
C GLY A 107 30.97 -18.63 9.42
N HIS A 108 29.70 -18.40 9.05
CA HIS A 108 28.59 -19.32 9.29
C HIS A 108 27.98 -19.91 8.00
N GLN A 109 28.16 -21.19 7.77
CA GLN A 109 27.65 -21.88 6.58
C GLN A 109 26.33 -22.64 6.82
N SER A 110 25.50 -22.22 7.77
CA SER A 110 24.33 -22.96 8.25
C SER A 110 23.05 -22.73 7.46
N LEU A 111 22.97 -21.74 6.55
CA LEU A 111 21.79 -21.45 5.77
C LEU A 111 21.84 -22.12 4.39
N SER A 112 20.82 -22.94 4.08
CA SER A 112 20.63 -23.51 2.74
C SER A 112 20.32 -22.42 1.71
N ALA A 113 20.89 -22.53 0.51
CA ALA A 113 20.56 -21.68 -0.64
C ALA A 113 19.13 -21.89 -1.18
N SER A 114 18.41 -22.92 -0.70
CA SER A 114 17.04 -23.20 -1.10
C SER A 114 16.06 -22.19 -0.52
N THR A 115 15.16 -21.67 -1.36
CA THR A 115 14.09 -20.74 -0.94
C THR A 115 12.95 -21.41 -0.17
N GLY A 116 12.92 -22.75 -0.12
CA GLY A 116 11.79 -23.52 0.41
C GLY A 116 11.44 -23.18 1.87
N SER A 117 12.44 -23.06 2.73
CA SER A 117 12.23 -22.71 4.15
C SER A 117 11.64 -21.31 4.32
N TYR A 118 12.17 -20.33 3.60
CA TYR A 118 11.68 -18.96 3.59
C TYR A 118 10.25 -18.87 3.03
N CYS A 119 9.98 -19.48 1.89
CA CYS A 119 8.63 -19.48 1.30
C CYS A 119 7.59 -20.13 2.22
N LYS A 120 7.95 -21.26 2.88
CA LYS A 120 7.08 -21.90 3.89
C LYS A 120 6.84 -20.99 5.12
N ALA A 121 7.85 -20.25 5.55
CA ALA A 121 7.72 -19.31 6.66
C ALA A 121 6.80 -18.13 6.31
N ARG A 122 6.98 -17.49 5.13
CA ARG A 122 6.08 -16.43 4.64
C ARG A 122 4.61 -16.86 4.60
N LYS A 123 4.35 -18.10 4.12
CA LYS A 123 2.98 -18.62 4.08
C LYS A 123 2.33 -18.69 5.46
N LYS A 124 3.12 -18.83 6.54
CA LYS A 124 2.63 -18.93 7.92
C LYS A 124 2.31 -17.58 8.57
N LEU A 125 2.83 -16.46 8.04
CA LEU A 125 2.45 -15.13 8.54
C LEU A 125 0.92 -15.01 8.51
N GLN A 126 0.35 -14.47 9.58
CA GLN A 126 -1.09 -14.23 9.64
C GLN A 126 -1.41 -12.96 8.84
N GLU A 127 -2.49 -13.01 8.08
CA GLU A 127 -2.97 -11.85 7.32
C GLU A 127 -3.47 -10.75 8.27
N THR A 128 -4.11 -11.14 9.37
CA THR A 128 -4.57 -10.23 10.42
C THR A 128 -3.45 -9.37 10.98
N ASP A 129 -2.32 -9.97 11.33
CA ASP A 129 -1.16 -9.24 11.87
C ASP A 129 -0.64 -8.20 10.84
N LEU A 130 -0.64 -8.56 9.55
CA LEU A 130 -0.20 -7.65 8.49
C LEU A 130 -1.20 -6.50 8.26
N VAL A 131 -2.50 -6.75 8.42
CA VAL A 131 -3.54 -5.71 8.36
C VAL A 131 -3.37 -4.74 9.51
N GLU A 132 -3.23 -5.23 10.74
CA GLU A 132 -3.03 -4.41 11.93
C GLU A 132 -1.74 -3.57 11.85
N ILE A 133 -0.64 -4.15 11.35
CA ILE A 133 0.60 -3.40 11.07
C ILE A 133 0.36 -2.31 10.01
N LEU A 134 -0.38 -2.59 8.95
CA LEU A 134 -0.70 -1.60 7.93
C LEU A 134 -1.50 -0.44 8.51
N GLU A 135 -2.54 -0.73 9.29
CA GLU A 135 -3.38 0.28 9.96
C GLU A 135 -2.53 1.14 10.91
N HIS A 136 -1.68 0.51 11.73
CA HIS A 136 -0.77 1.24 12.61
C HIS A 136 0.19 2.16 11.82
N THR A 137 0.78 1.67 10.71
CA THR A 137 1.64 2.51 9.87
C THR A 137 0.89 3.68 9.23
N ALA A 138 -0.40 3.54 8.97
CA ALA A 138 -1.23 4.62 8.41
C ALA A 138 -1.63 5.66 9.46
N GLU A 139 -1.87 5.23 10.70
CA GLU A 139 -2.32 6.10 11.80
C GLU A 139 -1.18 6.81 12.54
N SER A 140 0.04 6.33 12.41
CA SER A 140 1.20 6.86 13.16
C SER A 140 1.79 8.18 12.61
N PHE A 141 1.21 8.75 11.53
CA PHE A 141 1.58 10.08 11.06
C PHE A 141 1.02 11.18 11.97
N LEU A 142 1.90 12.01 12.51
CA LEU A 142 1.53 13.18 13.31
C LEU A 142 1.52 14.40 12.40
N VAL A 143 0.35 14.72 11.82
CA VAL A 143 0.15 15.86 10.91
C VAL A 143 -0.50 16.99 11.69
N ASN A 144 0.12 18.18 11.69
CA ASN A 144 -0.46 19.36 12.30
C ASN A 144 -1.61 19.92 11.44
N ASP A 145 -2.53 20.67 12.04
CA ASP A 145 -3.64 21.28 11.31
C ASP A 145 -3.16 22.24 10.21
N ASP A 146 -2.06 22.96 10.43
CA ASP A 146 -1.46 23.86 9.44
C ASP A 146 -0.90 23.13 8.20
N ASP A 147 -0.53 21.86 8.34
CA ASP A 147 -0.02 21.02 7.25
C ASP A 147 -1.15 20.35 6.45
N GLN A 148 -2.40 20.45 6.93
CA GLN A 148 -3.54 19.87 6.24
C GLN A 148 -3.90 20.64 4.95
N PRO A 149 -4.39 19.93 3.92
CA PRO A 149 -4.56 20.52 2.59
C PRO A 149 -5.60 21.63 2.48
N LEU A 150 -6.62 21.67 3.35
CA LEU A 150 -7.70 22.67 3.31
C LEU A 150 -8.28 22.92 4.70
N ALA A 151 -8.16 24.15 5.16
CA ALA A 151 -8.77 24.66 6.41
C ALA A 151 -8.54 23.75 7.64
N GLY A 152 -7.31 23.22 7.82
CA GLY A 152 -6.97 22.35 8.93
C GLY A 152 -7.60 20.96 8.89
N ARG A 153 -8.19 20.57 7.76
CA ARG A 153 -8.94 19.31 7.62
C ARG A 153 -8.18 18.26 6.81
N ARG A 154 -8.22 17.01 7.30
CA ARG A 154 -7.68 15.88 6.57
C ARG A 154 -8.44 15.65 5.28
N VAL A 155 -7.70 15.47 4.19
CA VAL A 155 -8.26 15.16 2.87
C VAL A 155 -7.86 13.75 2.47
N VAL A 156 -8.86 12.90 2.25
CA VAL A 156 -8.67 11.54 1.78
C VAL A 156 -8.95 11.49 0.28
N VAL A 157 -7.90 11.24 -0.51
CA VAL A 157 -8.00 11.08 -1.97
C VAL A 157 -8.14 9.62 -2.34
N VAL A 158 -9.09 9.31 -3.21
CA VAL A 158 -9.42 7.94 -3.59
C VAL A 158 -9.33 7.77 -5.10
N ASP A 159 -8.72 6.66 -5.52
CA ASP A 159 -8.69 6.25 -6.93
C ASP A 159 -8.49 4.73 -7.05
N GLY A 160 -8.74 4.20 -8.22
CA GLY A 160 -8.62 2.78 -8.54
C GLY A 160 -7.52 2.47 -9.54
N THR A 161 -6.92 1.29 -9.41
CA THR A 161 -5.92 0.80 -10.36
C THR A 161 -6.08 -0.69 -10.63
N GLY A 162 -5.41 -1.21 -11.66
CA GLY A 162 -5.37 -2.65 -11.97
C GLY A 162 -4.00 -3.23 -11.67
N LEU A 163 -3.98 -4.47 -11.17
CA LEU A 163 -2.79 -5.27 -10.93
C LEU A 163 -2.90 -6.60 -11.66
N SER A 164 -1.78 -7.09 -12.18
CA SER A 164 -1.69 -8.41 -12.82
C SER A 164 -0.90 -9.37 -11.94
N MET A 165 -1.15 -10.66 -12.09
CA MET A 165 -0.51 -11.70 -11.29
C MET A 165 -0.29 -12.98 -12.10
N PRO A 166 0.49 -13.95 -11.60
CA PRO A 166 0.73 -15.21 -12.27
C PRO A 166 -0.56 -15.94 -12.60
N ASP A 167 -0.59 -16.51 -13.80
CA ASP A 167 -1.73 -17.25 -14.30
C ASP A 167 -1.72 -18.67 -13.73
N THR A 168 -2.41 -18.82 -12.61
CA THR A 168 -2.69 -20.10 -11.96
C THR A 168 -4.21 -20.31 -11.89
N PRO A 169 -4.68 -21.56 -11.79
CA PRO A 169 -6.11 -21.83 -11.66
C PRO A 169 -6.74 -21.11 -10.47
N GLU A 170 -6.04 -21.06 -9.33
CA GLU A 170 -6.51 -20.42 -8.10
C GLU A 170 -6.64 -18.91 -8.29
N ASN A 171 -5.63 -18.26 -8.89
CA ASN A 171 -5.68 -16.81 -9.14
C ASN A 171 -6.73 -16.46 -10.20
N GLN A 172 -6.94 -17.31 -11.23
CA GLN A 172 -8.01 -17.12 -12.20
C GLN A 172 -9.40 -17.30 -11.59
N ALA A 173 -9.57 -18.18 -10.62
CA ALA A 173 -10.84 -18.38 -9.92
C ALA A 173 -11.22 -17.14 -9.11
N GLU A 174 -10.25 -16.54 -8.41
CA GLU A 174 -10.48 -15.36 -7.56
C GLU A 174 -10.54 -14.06 -8.38
N TRP A 175 -9.59 -13.86 -9.29
CA TRP A 175 -9.48 -12.66 -10.13
C TRP A 175 -9.42 -13.02 -11.61
N PRO A 176 -10.53 -13.36 -12.23
CA PRO A 176 -10.54 -13.81 -13.61
C PRO A 176 -9.96 -12.78 -14.58
N GLN A 177 -9.44 -13.25 -15.69
CA GLN A 177 -8.98 -12.42 -16.80
C GLN A 177 -10.06 -11.41 -17.26
N ILE A 178 -9.65 -10.35 -17.95
CA ILE A 178 -10.56 -9.35 -18.52
C ILE A 178 -11.45 -10.00 -19.58
N SER A 179 -12.75 -9.73 -19.51
CA SER A 179 -13.77 -10.34 -20.40
C SER A 179 -13.61 -9.98 -21.89
N SER A 180 -12.92 -8.90 -22.21
CA SER A 180 -12.62 -8.51 -23.59
C SER A 180 -11.53 -9.35 -24.26
N GLN A 181 -10.82 -10.18 -23.50
CA GLN A 181 -9.82 -11.10 -24.02
C GLN A 181 -10.42 -12.48 -24.28
N LYS A 182 -9.94 -13.16 -25.33
CA LYS A 182 -10.32 -14.56 -25.61
C LYS A 182 -10.11 -15.42 -24.36
N LYS A 183 -11.09 -16.26 -24.04
CA LYS A 183 -11.05 -17.13 -22.85
C LYS A 183 -9.77 -17.97 -22.84
N GLY A 184 -9.07 -18.00 -21.70
CA GLY A 184 -7.80 -18.71 -21.52
C GLY A 184 -6.55 -18.02 -22.08
N CYS A 185 -6.70 -16.80 -22.68
CA CYS A 185 -5.56 -16.04 -23.22
C CYS A 185 -5.11 -14.87 -22.32
N GLY A 186 -5.88 -14.53 -21.29
CA GLY A 186 -5.61 -13.40 -20.41
C GLY A 186 -5.01 -13.83 -19.06
N PHE A 187 -4.29 -12.90 -18.46
CA PHE A 187 -3.79 -13.07 -17.09
C PHE A 187 -4.87 -12.66 -16.07
N PRO A 188 -4.85 -13.27 -14.86
CA PRO A 188 -5.68 -12.81 -13.75
C PRO A 188 -5.42 -11.34 -13.47
N THR A 189 -6.49 -10.57 -13.27
CA THR A 189 -6.39 -9.12 -13.06
C THR A 189 -7.29 -8.67 -11.92
N MET A 190 -6.67 -8.09 -10.91
CA MET A 190 -7.31 -7.51 -9.74
C MET A 190 -7.58 -6.01 -9.98
N ARG A 191 -8.70 -5.51 -9.45
CA ARG A 191 -8.90 -4.08 -9.21
C ARG A 191 -8.53 -3.77 -7.77
N LEU A 192 -7.68 -2.78 -7.60
CA LEU A 192 -7.28 -2.21 -6.33
C LEU A 192 -7.86 -0.80 -6.23
N LEU A 193 -8.58 -0.51 -5.16
CA LEU A 193 -8.94 0.84 -4.72
C LEU A 193 -7.98 1.24 -3.61
N GLY A 194 -7.44 2.46 -3.63
CA GLY A 194 -6.62 3.01 -2.56
C GLY A 194 -7.24 4.29 -2.00
N CYS A 195 -7.30 4.39 -0.68
CA CYS A 195 -7.64 5.62 0.06
C CYS A 195 -6.34 6.19 0.63
N PHE A 196 -5.93 7.37 0.19
CA PHE A 196 -4.66 7.97 0.58
C PHE A 196 -4.91 9.29 1.33
N ASP A 197 -4.11 9.54 2.34
CA ASP A 197 -4.01 10.86 2.95
C ASP A 197 -3.28 11.82 2.00
N LEU A 198 -3.87 12.97 1.71
CA LEU A 198 -3.30 13.90 0.73
C LEU A 198 -2.11 14.70 1.28
N ALA A 199 -2.01 14.89 2.61
CA ALA A 199 -0.92 15.61 3.24
C ALA A 199 0.38 14.78 3.26
N THR A 200 0.27 13.49 3.59
CA THR A 200 1.42 12.59 3.77
C THR A 200 1.68 11.67 2.58
N GLY A 201 0.64 11.41 1.77
CA GLY A 201 0.63 10.37 0.75
C GLY A 201 0.53 8.95 1.33
N ALA A 202 0.25 8.79 2.62
CA ALA A 202 0.08 7.49 3.24
C ALA A 202 -1.16 6.76 2.70
N LEU A 203 -1.06 5.45 2.50
CA LEU A 203 -2.20 4.59 2.21
C LEU A 203 -2.93 4.29 3.52
N LEU A 204 -4.14 4.84 3.67
CA LEU A 204 -4.98 4.66 4.86
C LEU A 204 -5.71 3.33 4.85
N SER A 205 -6.27 2.97 3.70
CA SER A 205 -6.97 1.69 3.49
C SER A 205 -7.03 1.32 2.02
N HIS A 206 -7.46 0.10 1.74
CA HIS A 206 -7.57 -0.41 0.38
C HIS A 206 -8.75 -1.35 0.21
N GLY A 207 -9.31 -1.36 -1.00
CA GLY A 207 -10.35 -2.30 -1.40
C GLY A 207 -9.87 -3.16 -2.58
N ILE A 208 -10.16 -4.46 -2.53
CA ILE A 208 -9.77 -5.41 -3.57
C ILE A 208 -11.01 -6.01 -4.20
N GLY A 209 -10.99 -6.14 -5.53
CA GLY A 209 -12.05 -6.80 -6.28
C GLY A 209 -11.59 -7.34 -7.62
N SER A 210 -12.46 -8.09 -8.29
CA SER A 210 -12.19 -8.49 -9.66
C SER A 210 -12.23 -7.28 -10.60
N LYS A 211 -11.65 -7.38 -11.78
CA LYS A 211 -11.69 -6.30 -12.78
C LYS A 211 -13.12 -5.93 -13.21
N LYS A 212 -14.11 -6.82 -13.00
CA LYS A 212 -15.53 -6.57 -13.25
C LYS A 212 -16.17 -5.71 -12.15
N SER A 213 -15.59 -5.64 -10.97
CA SER A 213 -16.09 -4.82 -9.87
C SER A 213 -15.93 -3.34 -10.20
N HIS A 214 -16.96 -2.53 -9.95
CA HIS A 214 -16.84 -1.08 -9.98
C HIS A 214 -16.12 -0.57 -8.71
N GLU A 215 -15.61 0.64 -8.76
CA GLU A 215 -14.86 1.25 -7.65
C GLU A 215 -15.77 1.65 -6.48
N LEU A 216 -17.00 2.13 -6.76
CA LEU A 216 -17.95 2.50 -5.72
C LEU A 216 -18.28 1.39 -4.71
N PRO A 217 -18.59 0.13 -5.10
CA PRO A 217 -18.76 -0.96 -4.13
C PRO A 217 -17.52 -1.25 -3.29
N LEU A 218 -16.32 -1.03 -3.83
CA LEU A 218 -15.07 -1.18 -3.07
C LEU A 218 -14.90 -0.03 -2.06
N LEU A 219 -15.22 1.21 -2.48
CA LEU A 219 -15.19 2.37 -1.60
C LEU A 219 -16.16 2.22 -0.42
N ARG A 220 -17.37 1.72 -0.66
CA ARG A 220 -18.37 1.50 0.40
C ARG A 220 -17.88 0.57 1.50
N LYS A 221 -17.01 -0.37 1.19
CA LYS A 221 -16.33 -1.23 2.18
C LYS A 221 -15.24 -0.51 2.97
N GLN A 222 -14.82 0.66 2.51
CA GLN A 222 -13.78 1.48 3.14
C GLN A 222 -14.33 2.70 3.88
N HIS A 223 -15.65 2.78 4.10
CA HIS A 223 -16.27 3.93 4.77
C HIS A 223 -15.68 4.19 6.15
N ASP A 224 -15.22 3.16 6.88
CA ASP A 224 -14.67 3.31 8.23
C ASP A 224 -13.32 4.02 8.27
N THR A 225 -12.62 4.11 7.16
CA THR A 225 -11.39 4.89 7.00
C THR A 225 -11.63 6.39 7.18
N PHE A 226 -12.84 6.87 6.83
CA PHE A 226 -13.18 8.27 6.91
C PHE A 226 -13.69 8.62 8.30
N LYS A 227 -13.13 9.67 8.89
CA LYS A 227 -13.50 10.21 10.20
C LYS A 227 -14.35 11.47 10.04
N LYS A 228 -15.16 11.79 11.05
CA LYS A 228 -15.91 13.06 11.08
C LYS A 228 -14.94 14.23 10.91
N GLY A 229 -15.27 15.14 10.02
CA GLY A 229 -14.44 16.30 9.70
C GLY A 229 -13.52 16.09 8.48
N ASP A 230 -13.36 14.87 7.96
CA ASP A 230 -12.59 14.62 6.73
C ASP A 230 -13.24 15.24 5.50
N ILE A 231 -12.43 15.41 4.46
CA ILE A 231 -12.89 15.76 3.11
C ILE A 231 -12.54 14.60 2.18
N PHE A 232 -13.57 14.04 1.53
CA PHE A 232 -13.42 13.04 0.48
C PHE A 232 -13.16 13.74 -0.86
N LEU A 233 -12.02 13.44 -1.47
CA LEU A 233 -11.63 13.94 -2.78
C LEU A 233 -11.57 12.78 -3.79
N GLY A 234 -12.47 12.80 -4.77
CA GLY A 234 -12.58 11.73 -5.75
C GLY A 234 -12.67 12.21 -7.20
N ASP A 235 -12.57 11.26 -8.14
CA ASP A 235 -12.86 11.54 -9.53
C ASP A 235 -14.38 11.55 -9.79
N LYS A 236 -14.79 11.83 -11.04
CA LYS A 236 -16.20 11.86 -11.45
C LYS A 236 -16.94 10.53 -11.25
N GLY A 237 -16.19 9.40 -11.20
CA GLY A 237 -16.75 8.06 -11.02
C GLY A 237 -17.28 7.84 -9.60
N PHE A 238 -16.82 8.63 -8.64
CA PHE A 238 -17.25 8.58 -7.24
C PHE A 238 -18.39 9.55 -6.91
N CYS A 239 -18.74 10.46 -7.80
CA CYS A 239 -19.83 11.41 -7.60
C CYS A 239 -21.19 10.68 -7.72
N SER A 240 -21.70 10.18 -6.62
CA SER A 240 -22.95 9.44 -6.50
C SER A 240 -23.82 10.07 -5.40
N PHE A 241 -25.12 10.29 -5.70
CA PHE A 241 -26.06 10.85 -4.75
C PHE A 241 -26.12 10.04 -3.45
N TYR A 242 -26.16 8.72 -3.56
CA TYR A 242 -26.17 7.83 -2.40
C TYR A 242 -24.89 7.96 -1.57
N ASP A 243 -23.73 7.94 -2.22
CA ASP A 243 -22.46 7.95 -1.50
C ASP A 243 -22.20 9.30 -0.83
N ILE A 244 -22.59 10.43 -1.46
CA ILE A 244 -22.55 11.75 -0.84
C ILE A 244 -23.40 11.77 0.44
N GLU A 245 -24.61 11.18 0.44
CA GLU A 245 -25.44 11.09 1.62
C GLU A 245 -24.80 10.25 2.73
N GLN A 246 -24.15 9.12 2.38
CA GLN A 246 -23.48 8.30 3.39
C GLN A 246 -22.32 9.07 4.03
N PHE A 247 -21.52 9.78 3.23
CA PHE A 247 -20.43 10.61 3.76
C PHE A 247 -20.96 11.78 4.59
N ARG A 248 -22.01 12.46 4.15
CA ARG A 248 -22.65 13.55 4.88
C ARG A 248 -23.17 13.09 6.25
N LYS A 249 -23.83 11.91 6.32
CA LYS A 249 -24.29 11.32 7.59
C LYS A 249 -23.12 11.06 8.57
N LYS A 250 -21.96 10.76 8.03
CA LYS A 250 -20.74 10.54 8.82
C LYS A 250 -20.03 11.85 9.19
N GLY A 251 -20.50 13.00 8.70
CA GLY A 251 -19.87 14.30 8.89
C GLY A 251 -18.61 14.50 8.05
N VAL A 252 -18.55 13.83 6.90
CA VAL A 252 -17.47 13.91 5.91
C VAL A 252 -17.97 14.74 4.73
N ASP A 253 -17.20 15.75 4.36
CA ASP A 253 -17.48 16.54 3.16
C ASP A 253 -16.90 15.89 1.91
N SER A 254 -17.41 16.30 0.74
CA SER A 254 -17.06 15.68 -0.53
C SER A 254 -16.74 16.73 -1.60
N VAL A 255 -15.72 16.45 -2.42
CA VAL A 255 -15.32 17.27 -3.57
C VAL A 255 -15.15 16.36 -4.80
N PHE A 256 -15.96 16.59 -5.84
CA PHE A 256 -15.94 15.82 -7.06
C PHE A 256 -16.01 16.71 -8.30
N PRO A 257 -15.40 16.32 -9.42
CA PRO A 257 -15.64 16.98 -10.68
C PRO A 257 -16.89 16.41 -11.36
N LEU A 258 -17.60 17.25 -12.07
CA LEU A 258 -18.60 16.83 -13.05
C LEU A 258 -18.08 17.01 -14.45
N ALA A 259 -18.25 15.99 -15.30
CA ALA A 259 -17.93 16.09 -16.73
C ALA A 259 -18.86 17.06 -17.45
N ARG A 260 -20.09 17.20 -16.95
CA ARG A 260 -21.14 18.10 -17.47
C ARG A 260 -21.75 18.85 -16.29
N ARG A 261 -22.26 20.04 -16.58
CA ARG A 261 -23.17 20.72 -15.65
C ARG A 261 -24.34 19.79 -15.34
N ILE A 262 -24.78 19.76 -14.07
CA ILE A 262 -26.05 19.08 -13.73
C ILE A 262 -27.15 19.69 -14.59
N PRO A 263 -27.98 18.89 -15.24
CA PRO A 263 -29.07 19.41 -16.08
C PRO A 263 -29.97 20.38 -15.31
N LYS A 264 -30.45 21.42 -15.95
CA LYS A 264 -31.34 22.39 -15.30
C LYS A 264 -32.64 21.77 -14.75
N THR A 265 -33.05 20.64 -15.29
CA THR A 265 -34.19 19.82 -14.81
C THR A 265 -33.90 19.12 -13.48
N GLU A 266 -32.61 18.88 -13.16
CA GLU A 266 -32.18 18.18 -11.94
C GLU A 266 -31.60 19.14 -10.88
N GLN A 267 -31.43 20.42 -11.23
CA GLN A 267 -30.91 21.43 -10.31
C GLN A 267 -31.73 22.73 -10.36
N THR A 268 -31.78 23.40 -9.20
CA THR A 268 -32.27 24.77 -9.06
C THR A 268 -31.18 25.61 -8.40
N CYS A 269 -30.84 26.73 -9.00
CA CYS A 269 -29.92 27.68 -8.36
C CYS A 269 -30.66 28.39 -7.22
N ILE A 270 -30.14 28.27 -6.02
CA ILE A 270 -30.69 28.94 -4.79
C ILE A 270 -30.04 30.29 -4.62
N LYS A 271 -28.72 30.34 -4.75
CA LYS A 271 -27.92 31.53 -4.52
C LYS A 271 -26.73 31.58 -5.44
N LYS A 272 -26.51 32.71 -6.07
CA LYS A 272 -25.29 33.00 -6.80
C LYS A 272 -24.33 33.67 -5.83
N LEU A 273 -23.17 33.02 -5.59
CA LEU A 273 -22.08 33.59 -4.79
C LEU A 273 -21.21 34.47 -5.68
N GLU A 274 -20.80 33.93 -6.82
CA GLU A 274 -20.08 34.63 -7.89
C GLU A 274 -20.53 34.06 -9.27
N ASP A 275 -20.02 34.63 -10.37
CA ASP A 275 -20.42 34.20 -11.74
C ASP A 275 -20.18 32.72 -12.00
N ASN A 276 -19.15 32.15 -11.40
CA ASN A 276 -18.76 30.75 -11.55
C ASN A 276 -18.97 29.91 -10.30
N ASP A 277 -19.68 30.43 -9.28
CA ASP A 277 -19.85 29.81 -7.96
C ASP A 277 -21.30 29.94 -7.50
N LEU A 278 -21.99 28.81 -7.42
CA LEU A 278 -23.43 28.72 -7.20
C LEU A 278 -23.74 27.77 -6.06
N ILE A 279 -24.69 28.13 -5.21
CA ILE A 279 -25.38 27.18 -4.33
C ILE A 279 -26.58 26.66 -5.10
N ILE A 280 -26.72 25.35 -5.16
CA ILE A 280 -27.73 24.65 -5.96
C ILE A 280 -28.50 23.64 -5.12
N HIS A 281 -29.76 23.41 -5.47
CA HIS A 281 -30.46 22.18 -5.14
C HIS A 281 -30.14 21.10 -6.17
N TRP A 282 -29.73 19.94 -5.71
CA TRP A 282 -29.61 18.73 -6.55
C TRP A 282 -30.69 17.74 -6.14
N ASN A 283 -31.63 17.51 -7.04
CA ASN A 283 -32.73 16.60 -6.80
C ASN A 283 -32.24 15.15 -6.80
N ARG A 284 -32.85 14.33 -5.93
CA ARG A 284 -32.59 12.90 -5.91
C ARG A 284 -32.93 12.30 -7.28
N PRO A 285 -31.97 11.59 -7.94
CA PRO A 285 -32.26 10.88 -9.18
C PRO A 285 -33.33 9.81 -8.97
N ALA A 286 -34.10 9.52 -10.02
CA ALA A 286 -35.04 8.40 -10.01
C ALA A 286 -34.31 7.09 -9.68
N TRP A 287 -34.98 6.19 -8.99
CA TRP A 287 -34.45 4.86 -8.73
C TRP A 287 -34.15 4.12 -10.04
N TYR A 288 -33.07 3.37 -10.05
CA TYR A 288 -32.62 2.57 -11.17
C TYR A 288 -32.19 1.16 -10.73
N LYS A 289 -32.33 0.17 -11.62
CA LYS A 289 -32.14 -1.27 -11.33
C LYS A 289 -30.79 -1.62 -10.67
N LYS A 290 -29.74 -0.81 -10.89
CA LYS A 290 -28.40 -1.00 -10.31
C LYS A 290 -28.13 -0.06 -9.14
N ALA A 291 -29.14 0.60 -8.59
CA ALA A 291 -29.01 1.43 -7.40
C ALA A 291 -28.48 0.59 -6.22
N PRO A 292 -27.72 1.20 -5.30
CA PRO A 292 -27.15 0.48 -4.17
C PRO A 292 -28.17 0.05 -3.12
N LEU A 293 -29.39 0.58 -3.20
CA LEU A 293 -30.50 0.29 -2.28
C LEU A 293 -31.73 -0.20 -3.05
N PRO A 294 -32.60 -1.01 -2.42
CA PRO A 294 -33.95 -1.28 -2.89
C PRO A 294 -34.73 0.02 -3.11
N LYS A 295 -35.77 -0.02 -3.93
CA LYS A 295 -36.57 1.16 -4.31
C LYS A 295 -37.20 1.86 -3.10
N GLU A 296 -37.67 1.10 -2.15
CA GLU A 296 -38.30 1.57 -0.92
C GLU A 296 -37.33 2.40 -0.07
N GLU A 297 -36.17 1.83 0.17
CA GLU A 297 -35.08 2.51 0.94
C GLU A 297 -34.48 3.69 0.17
N TRP A 298 -34.34 3.59 -1.16
CA TRP A 298 -33.94 4.70 -2.02
C TRP A 298 -34.88 5.89 -1.86
N ASN A 299 -36.17 5.63 -1.77
CA ASN A 299 -37.21 6.66 -1.61
C ASN A 299 -37.18 7.33 -0.23
N GLN A 300 -36.51 6.75 0.76
CA GLN A 300 -36.29 7.35 2.08
C GLN A 300 -35.08 8.31 2.10
N LEU A 301 -34.22 8.27 1.09
CA LEU A 301 -33.13 9.26 0.98
C LEU A 301 -33.71 10.67 0.84
N PRO A 302 -32.95 11.72 1.25
CA PRO A 302 -33.37 13.10 1.05
C PRO A 302 -33.80 13.36 -0.39
N LYS A 303 -34.89 14.13 -0.57
CA LYS A 303 -35.36 14.48 -1.92
C LYS A 303 -34.42 15.43 -2.63
N ILE A 304 -33.70 16.25 -1.86
CA ILE A 304 -32.87 17.35 -2.35
C ILE A 304 -31.60 17.43 -1.50
N PHE A 305 -30.47 17.66 -2.15
CA PHE A 305 -29.25 18.14 -1.51
C PHE A 305 -28.99 19.59 -1.81
N ILE A 306 -28.48 20.33 -0.83
CA ILE A 306 -27.85 21.61 -1.04
C ILE A 306 -26.37 21.36 -1.31
N LEU A 307 -25.89 21.74 -2.48
CA LEU A 307 -24.51 21.61 -2.89
C LEU A 307 -23.98 22.92 -3.45
N ARG A 308 -22.67 23.05 -3.47
CA ARG A 308 -22.00 24.15 -4.14
C ARG A 308 -21.44 23.65 -5.47
N GLN A 309 -21.67 24.39 -6.53
CA GLN A 309 -21.19 24.12 -7.88
C GLN A 309 -20.24 25.23 -8.31
N ILE A 310 -18.99 24.91 -8.54
CA ILE A 310 -17.94 25.83 -8.95
C ILE A 310 -17.52 25.49 -10.37
N LYS A 311 -17.55 26.47 -11.30
CA LYS A 311 -17.01 26.34 -12.64
C LYS A 311 -15.55 26.71 -12.65
N VAL A 312 -14.67 25.78 -12.95
CA VAL A 312 -13.23 25.99 -13.08
C VAL A 312 -12.85 26.09 -14.54
N THR A 313 -12.15 27.15 -14.94
CA THR A 313 -11.59 27.32 -16.28
C THR A 313 -10.10 27.07 -16.22
N VAL A 314 -9.60 26.24 -17.14
CA VAL A 314 -8.18 25.88 -17.24
C VAL A 314 -7.59 26.64 -18.42
N ASP A 315 -6.80 27.65 -18.13
CA ASP A 315 -6.04 28.41 -19.13
C ASP A 315 -4.58 27.97 -19.14
N GLN A 316 -4.37 26.70 -19.51
CA GLN A 316 -3.03 26.13 -19.61
C GLN A 316 -2.86 25.41 -20.93
N PRO A 317 -1.84 25.75 -21.75
CA PRO A 317 -1.56 25.09 -23.00
C PRO A 317 -1.40 23.57 -22.83
N GLY A 318 -2.00 22.81 -23.74
CA GLY A 318 -1.93 21.33 -23.73
C GLY A 318 -3.01 20.61 -22.91
N PHE A 319 -3.83 21.31 -22.15
CA PHE A 319 -5.03 20.73 -21.53
C PHE A 319 -6.17 20.60 -22.56
N ARG A 320 -6.81 19.42 -22.61
CA ARG A 320 -7.95 19.18 -23.50
C ARG A 320 -9.24 19.81 -22.99
N VAL A 321 -9.38 19.88 -21.67
CA VAL A 321 -10.57 20.39 -21.00
C VAL A 321 -10.34 21.84 -20.65
N LYS A 322 -11.05 22.74 -21.34
CA LYS A 322 -10.97 24.19 -21.08
C LYS A 322 -11.74 24.60 -19.82
N SER A 323 -12.82 23.88 -19.47
CA SER A 323 -13.56 24.12 -18.25
C SER A 323 -14.25 22.86 -17.76
N PHE A 324 -14.45 22.74 -16.46
CA PHE A 324 -15.22 21.68 -15.81
C PHE A 324 -15.93 22.25 -14.56
N TYR A 325 -16.83 21.48 -13.99
CA TYR A 325 -17.55 21.89 -12.77
C TYR A 325 -17.08 21.00 -11.60
N ILE A 326 -16.91 21.62 -10.44
CA ILE A 326 -16.72 20.93 -9.16
C ILE A 326 -18.04 20.97 -8.42
N ILE A 327 -18.46 19.85 -7.83
CA ILE A 327 -19.56 19.74 -6.88
C ILE A 327 -18.96 19.44 -5.51
N THR A 328 -19.44 20.15 -4.51
CA THR A 328 -18.98 19.98 -3.13
C THR A 328 -20.08 20.25 -2.11
N THR A 329 -19.94 19.61 -0.93
CA THR A 329 -20.74 19.90 0.26
C THR A 329 -20.16 21.03 1.11
N LEU A 330 -18.99 21.58 0.75
CA LEU A 330 -18.36 22.75 1.40
C LEU A 330 -19.07 24.03 0.98
N LEU A 331 -20.08 24.45 1.74
CA LEU A 331 -21.01 25.52 1.34
C LEU A 331 -20.53 26.93 1.68
N ASP A 332 -19.72 27.09 2.75
CA ASP A 332 -19.27 28.41 3.22
C ASP A 332 -18.16 28.97 2.32
N PRO A 333 -18.41 30.08 1.58
CA PRO A 333 -17.41 30.65 0.68
C PRO A 333 -16.29 31.40 1.41
N GLN A 334 -16.50 31.80 2.66
CA GLN A 334 -15.46 32.48 3.44
C GLN A 334 -14.45 31.50 4.01
N LEU A 335 -14.95 30.38 4.56
CA LEU A 335 -14.11 29.31 5.08
C LEU A 335 -13.45 28.47 3.96
N TYR A 336 -14.14 28.31 2.84
CA TYR A 336 -13.71 27.54 1.68
C TYR A 336 -13.81 28.37 0.39
N PRO A 337 -12.89 29.29 0.12
CA PRO A 337 -12.87 30.06 -1.13
C PRO A 337 -12.90 29.12 -2.36
N ALA A 338 -13.59 29.53 -3.42
CA ALA A 338 -13.72 28.74 -4.66
C ALA A 338 -12.35 28.39 -5.26
N ARG A 339 -11.37 29.30 -5.13
CA ARG A 339 -10.00 29.09 -5.57
C ARG A 339 -9.35 27.95 -4.81
N ASP A 340 -9.49 27.89 -3.48
CA ASP A 340 -8.83 26.88 -2.65
C ASP A 340 -9.42 25.49 -2.91
N ILE A 341 -10.74 25.40 -3.15
CA ILE A 341 -11.39 24.16 -3.59
C ILE A 341 -10.88 23.73 -4.97
N ALA A 342 -10.69 24.66 -5.90
CA ALA A 342 -10.13 24.35 -7.21
C ALA A 342 -8.67 23.87 -7.11
N GLU A 343 -7.84 24.52 -6.29
CA GLU A 343 -6.46 24.11 -6.03
C GLU A 343 -6.42 22.73 -5.34
N LEU A 344 -7.28 22.49 -4.36
CA LEU A 344 -7.43 21.16 -3.75
C LEU A 344 -7.75 20.10 -4.81
N TYR A 345 -8.69 20.40 -5.71
CA TYR A 345 -9.04 19.45 -6.76
C TYR A 345 -7.87 19.16 -7.71
N TYR A 346 -7.03 20.13 -8.01
CA TYR A 346 -5.81 19.89 -8.78
C TYR A 346 -4.85 18.94 -8.06
N ARG A 347 -4.77 19.00 -6.75
CA ARG A 347 -3.96 18.07 -5.94
C ARG A 347 -4.46 16.63 -6.00
N ARG A 348 -5.68 16.35 -6.45
CA ARG A 348 -6.19 15.00 -6.71
C ARG A 348 -5.25 14.17 -7.59
N TRP A 349 -4.56 14.82 -8.55
CA TRP A 349 -3.58 14.15 -9.41
C TRP A 349 -2.42 13.50 -8.64
N SER A 350 -2.21 13.87 -7.39
CA SER A 350 -1.21 13.25 -6.52
C SER A 350 -1.47 11.74 -6.33
N VAL A 351 -2.73 11.29 -6.36
CA VAL A 351 -3.07 9.85 -6.27
C VAL A 351 -2.45 9.03 -7.40
N GLU A 352 -2.33 9.61 -8.60
CA GLU A 352 -1.67 8.93 -9.73
C GLU A 352 -0.16 8.78 -9.47
N LEU A 353 0.44 9.74 -8.76
CA LEU A 353 1.83 9.64 -8.31
C LEU A 353 1.99 8.60 -7.20
N PHE A 354 1.07 8.53 -6.26
CA PHE A 354 1.07 7.50 -5.21
C PHE A 354 0.98 6.10 -5.80
N PHE A 355 0.06 5.88 -6.74
CA PHE A 355 -0.01 4.61 -7.46
C PHE A 355 1.22 4.34 -8.34
N ARG A 356 1.83 5.35 -8.95
CA ARG A 356 3.09 5.18 -9.68
C ARG A 356 4.20 4.73 -8.72
N ASP A 357 4.29 5.31 -7.53
CA ASP A 357 5.29 4.95 -6.54
C ASP A 357 5.08 3.51 -6.07
N LEU A 358 3.85 3.12 -5.75
CA LEU A 358 3.48 1.74 -5.43
C LEU A 358 3.71 0.77 -6.58
N LYS A 359 3.30 1.10 -7.80
CA LYS A 359 3.31 0.14 -8.93
C LYS A 359 4.65 0.09 -9.63
N THR A 360 5.18 1.26 -10.00
CA THR A 360 6.37 1.32 -10.86
C THR A 360 7.64 1.37 -10.04
N THR A 361 7.66 2.14 -8.95
CA THR A 361 8.89 2.33 -8.16
C THR A 361 9.17 1.12 -7.28
N THR A 362 8.15 0.54 -6.62
CA THR A 362 8.30 -0.69 -5.83
C THR A 362 8.01 -1.96 -6.63
N LYS A 363 7.63 -1.85 -7.93
CA LYS A 363 7.33 -2.98 -8.83
C LYS A 363 6.12 -3.83 -8.44
N MET A 364 5.14 -3.25 -7.75
CA MET A 364 3.89 -3.92 -7.38
C MET A 364 2.94 -4.16 -8.57
N ASP A 365 3.18 -3.55 -9.73
CA ASP A 365 2.35 -3.70 -10.94
C ASP A 365 2.22 -5.16 -11.40
N ILE A 366 3.18 -6.01 -11.05
CA ILE A 366 3.20 -7.43 -11.31
C ILE A 366 3.46 -8.18 -10.02
N LEU A 367 2.39 -8.68 -9.41
CA LEU A 367 2.49 -9.55 -8.25
C LEU A 367 3.12 -10.90 -8.65
N ARG A 368 3.82 -11.54 -7.72
CA ARG A 368 4.65 -12.74 -8.01
C ARG A 368 4.10 -14.01 -7.39
N CYS A 369 3.23 -13.90 -6.40
CA CYS A 369 2.69 -15.04 -5.67
C CYS A 369 1.66 -15.81 -6.52
N LYS A 370 1.61 -17.15 -6.31
CA LYS A 370 0.85 -18.08 -7.14
C LYS A 370 -0.50 -18.49 -6.55
N SER A 371 -0.84 -18.05 -5.34
CA SER A 371 -2.12 -18.34 -4.69
C SER A 371 -2.74 -17.06 -4.14
N PRO A 372 -4.09 -16.97 -4.09
CA PRO A 372 -4.81 -15.79 -3.58
C PRO A 372 -4.36 -15.36 -2.17
N GLU A 373 -4.22 -16.30 -1.24
CA GLU A 373 -3.73 -16.03 0.12
C GLU A 373 -2.36 -15.32 0.11
N MET A 374 -1.44 -15.82 -0.72
CA MET A 374 -0.10 -15.23 -0.79
C MET A 374 -0.08 -13.91 -1.57
N ILE A 375 -0.98 -13.70 -2.53
CA ILE A 375 -1.17 -12.42 -3.23
C ILE A 375 -1.62 -11.36 -2.24
N GLN A 376 -2.56 -11.66 -1.34
CA GLN A 376 -3.02 -10.71 -0.32
C GLN A 376 -1.88 -10.34 0.65
N LYS A 377 -1.12 -11.31 1.14
CA LYS A 377 0.05 -11.05 1.99
C LYS A 377 1.16 -10.26 1.28
N GLU A 378 1.35 -10.51 -0.01
CA GLU A 378 2.30 -9.76 -0.85
C GLU A 378 1.86 -8.30 -0.99
N LEU A 379 0.56 -8.04 -1.22
CA LEU A 379 -0.02 -6.69 -1.28
C LEU A 379 0.15 -5.95 0.04
N LEU A 380 -0.26 -6.58 1.16
CA LEU A 380 -0.13 -5.97 2.48
C LEU A 380 1.33 -5.58 2.77
N MET A 381 2.28 -6.44 2.42
CA MET A 381 3.69 -6.12 2.61
C MET A 381 4.16 -4.96 1.72
N TYR A 382 3.67 -4.84 0.48
CA TYR A 382 3.91 -3.66 -0.36
C TYR A 382 3.37 -2.39 0.26
N PHE A 383 2.17 -2.44 0.85
CA PHE A 383 1.53 -1.28 1.48
C PHE A 383 2.25 -0.86 2.76
N ILE A 384 2.63 -1.83 3.61
CA ILE A 384 3.43 -1.57 4.82
C ILE A 384 4.78 -0.92 4.44
N ALA A 385 5.49 -1.48 3.47
CA ALA A 385 6.76 -0.93 3.01
C ALA A 385 6.59 0.47 2.40
N TYR A 386 5.50 0.69 1.65
CA TYR A 386 5.18 1.99 1.09
C TYR A 386 4.95 3.03 2.18
N ASN A 387 4.11 2.74 3.17
CA ASN A 387 3.85 3.65 4.29
C ASN A 387 5.12 3.91 5.10
N ALA A 388 5.92 2.89 5.38
CA ALA A 388 7.19 3.04 6.09
C ALA A 388 8.16 4.01 5.37
N ILE A 389 8.25 3.93 4.03
CA ILE A 389 9.06 4.87 3.25
C ILE A 389 8.44 6.27 3.25
N ARG A 390 7.09 6.38 3.23
CA ARG A 390 6.41 7.68 3.40
C ARG A 390 6.71 8.32 4.75
N HIS A 391 6.81 7.54 5.81
CA HIS A 391 7.27 8.05 7.12
C HIS A 391 8.67 8.64 7.06
N LEU A 392 9.63 7.97 6.44
CA LEU A 392 10.99 8.52 6.27
C LEU A 392 10.98 9.84 5.48
N ILE A 393 10.15 9.91 4.43
CA ILE A 393 9.98 11.13 3.63
C ILE A 393 9.37 12.25 4.48
N TYR A 394 8.30 11.95 5.21
CA TYR A 394 7.58 12.91 6.03
C TYR A 394 8.50 13.48 7.13
N GLU A 395 9.19 12.63 7.87
CA GLU A 395 10.15 13.05 8.90
C GLU A 395 11.32 13.84 8.33
N SER A 396 11.85 13.41 7.17
CA SER A 396 12.91 14.14 6.49
C SER A 396 12.44 15.53 6.05
N ALA A 397 11.21 15.63 5.54
CA ALA A 397 10.60 16.89 5.15
C ALA A 397 10.39 17.81 6.36
N HIS A 398 9.82 17.29 7.43
CA HIS A 398 9.58 18.04 8.66
C HIS A 398 10.89 18.55 9.30
N THR A 399 11.91 17.70 9.39
CA THR A 399 13.23 18.07 9.93
C THR A 399 13.91 19.20 9.14
N HIS A 400 13.63 19.31 7.83
CA HIS A 400 14.27 20.28 6.94
C HIS A 400 13.29 21.35 6.42
N GLU A 401 12.14 21.51 7.04
CA GLU A 401 11.11 22.52 6.69
C GLU A 401 10.74 22.49 5.19
N LYS A 402 10.48 21.27 4.66
CA LYS A 402 10.12 21.01 3.26
C LYS A 402 8.74 20.39 3.16
N ASP A 403 8.08 20.61 2.02
CA ASP A 403 6.85 19.89 1.68
C ASP A 403 7.15 18.42 1.39
N PRO A 404 6.57 17.46 2.13
CA PRO A 404 6.78 16.03 1.90
C PRO A 404 6.33 15.57 0.49
N MET A 405 5.39 16.28 -0.15
CA MET A 405 4.95 15.99 -1.51
C MET A 405 5.98 16.41 -2.56
N ARG A 406 6.96 17.24 -2.20
CA ARG A 406 8.05 17.66 -3.07
C ARG A 406 9.27 16.76 -2.99
N LEU A 407 9.34 15.84 -2.03
CA LEU A 407 10.43 14.88 -1.93
C LEU A 407 10.16 13.62 -2.78
N SER A 408 11.22 13.13 -3.42
CA SER A 408 11.12 11.99 -4.34
C SER A 408 11.04 10.66 -3.60
N TYR A 409 9.91 9.96 -3.72
CA TYR A 409 9.76 8.59 -3.19
C TYR A 409 10.84 7.63 -3.77
N LYS A 410 11.11 7.73 -5.08
CA LYS A 410 12.17 6.94 -5.72
C LYS A 410 13.55 7.27 -5.14
N GLY A 411 13.84 8.55 -4.92
CA GLY A 411 15.08 9.00 -4.30
C GLY A 411 15.24 8.48 -2.87
N ALA A 412 14.17 8.57 -2.06
CA ALA A 412 14.15 8.05 -0.70
C ALA A 412 14.40 6.53 -0.66
N LEU A 413 13.73 5.75 -1.53
CA LEU A 413 13.95 4.30 -1.64
C LEU A 413 15.39 3.97 -2.07
N GLN A 414 15.98 4.75 -2.98
CA GLN A 414 17.37 4.56 -3.39
C GLN A 414 18.35 4.89 -2.25
N ALA A 415 18.15 6.00 -1.56
CA ALA A 415 18.95 6.38 -0.39
C ALA A 415 18.90 5.30 0.71
N LEU A 416 17.71 4.78 0.99
CA LEU A 416 17.51 3.69 1.95
C LEU A 416 18.30 2.43 1.56
N ARG A 417 18.22 2.01 0.30
CA ARG A 417 18.95 0.82 -0.21
C ARG A 417 20.47 0.98 -0.05
N GLN A 418 21.00 2.17 -0.29
CA GLN A 418 22.42 2.44 -0.12
C GLN A 418 22.82 2.51 1.38
N ALA A 419 21.93 3.01 2.24
CA ALA A 419 22.18 3.16 3.65
C ALA A 419 22.10 1.83 4.44
N GLU A 420 21.36 0.83 3.96
CA GLU A 420 21.08 -0.42 4.68
C GLU A 420 22.35 -1.13 5.18
N GLY A 421 23.38 -1.20 4.35
CA GLY A 421 24.66 -1.81 4.72
C GLY A 421 25.33 -1.11 5.91
N TYR A 422 25.30 0.22 5.96
CA TYR A 422 25.87 0.98 7.07
C TYR A 422 25.12 0.73 8.38
N PHE A 423 23.80 0.68 8.36
CA PHE A 423 22.99 0.36 9.53
C PHE A 423 23.29 -1.05 10.07
N ASN A 424 23.48 -2.03 9.17
CA ASN A 424 23.82 -3.40 9.57
C ASN A 424 25.19 -3.50 10.27
N HIS A 425 26.12 -2.61 9.93
CA HIS A 425 27.41 -2.52 10.62
C HIS A 425 27.32 -1.79 11.96
N ALA A 426 26.41 -0.82 12.09
CA ALA A 426 26.24 0.00 13.29
C ALA A 426 25.31 -0.63 14.34
N ALA A 427 24.83 -1.84 14.11
CA ALA A 427 23.77 -2.49 14.87
C ALA A 427 23.97 -2.54 16.40
N ASP A 428 25.19 -2.50 16.87
CA ASP A 428 25.53 -2.56 18.30
C ASP A 428 25.69 -1.17 18.97
N SER A 429 25.51 -0.06 18.20
CA SER A 429 25.69 1.31 18.68
C SER A 429 24.47 2.21 18.41
N LEU A 430 23.69 2.49 19.46
CA LEU A 430 22.56 3.43 19.38
C LEU A 430 22.99 4.84 18.92
N LYS A 431 24.19 5.29 19.32
CA LYS A 431 24.73 6.60 18.90
C LYS A 431 24.95 6.62 17.39
N GLU A 432 25.54 5.55 16.86
CA GLU A 432 25.83 5.42 15.43
C GLU A 432 24.54 5.27 14.62
N ILE A 433 23.56 4.47 15.07
CA ILE A 433 22.24 4.36 14.46
C ILE A 433 21.56 5.73 14.37
N ARG A 434 21.60 6.54 15.44
CA ARG A 434 21.02 7.89 15.43
C ARG A 434 21.75 8.81 14.43
N ARG A 435 23.07 8.70 14.32
CA ARG A 435 23.86 9.44 13.33
C ARG A 435 23.49 9.06 11.91
N LEU A 436 23.45 7.76 11.61
CA LEU A 436 23.08 7.24 10.29
C LEU A 436 21.65 7.61 9.91
N ARG A 437 20.71 7.63 10.86
CA ARG A 437 19.35 8.06 10.59
C ARG A 437 19.29 9.53 10.19
N ARG A 438 20.00 10.43 10.87
CA ARG A 438 20.12 11.84 10.48
C ARG A 438 20.69 11.96 9.07
N ASN A 439 21.80 11.29 8.76
CA ASN A 439 22.41 11.31 7.44
C ASN A 439 21.44 10.80 6.34
N LEU A 440 20.62 9.81 6.67
CA LEU A 440 19.58 9.31 5.75
C LEU A 440 18.49 10.38 5.51
N HIS A 441 18.02 11.07 6.55
CA HIS A 441 17.07 12.17 6.42
C HIS A 441 17.68 13.33 5.61
N ASP A 442 18.92 13.70 5.86
CA ASP A 442 19.64 14.72 5.08
C ASP A 442 19.69 14.33 3.61
N SER A 443 20.06 13.07 3.31
CA SER A 443 20.12 12.56 1.95
C SER A 443 18.75 12.58 1.25
N ILE A 444 17.68 12.17 1.96
CA ILE A 444 16.31 12.19 1.41
C ILE A 444 15.86 13.62 1.15
N SER A 445 16.15 14.55 2.05
CA SER A 445 15.75 15.95 1.93
C SER A 445 16.30 16.63 0.67
N THR A 446 17.42 16.16 0.13
CA THR A 446 18.02 16.69 -1.11
C THR A 446 17.34 16.19 -2.38
N GLN A 447 16.52 15.13 -2.29
CA GLN A 447 15.87 14.48 -3.44
C GLN A 447 14.58 15.18 -3.85
N ILE A 448 14.67 16.46 -4.21
CA ILE A 448 13.51 17.29 -4.54
C ILE A 448 13.01 16.98 -5.95
N ILE A 449 11.69 16.80 -6.09
CA ILE A 449 11.03 16.69 -7.39
C ILE A 449 11.08 18.05 -8.08
N PRO A 450 11.71 18.17 -9.29
CA PRO A 450 11.83 19.46 -9.98
C PRO A 450 10.45 20.02 -10.32
N PHE A 451 10.24 21.29 -10.01
CA PHE A 451 9.07 22.03 -10.47
C PHE A 451 9.29 22.44 -11.92
N ARG A 452 8.37 22.07 -12.81
CA ARG A 452 8.46 22.33 -14.26
C ARG A 452 7.17 22.96 -14.75
N PRO A 453 6.93 24.24 -14.42
CA PRO A 453 5.72 24.95 -14.86
C PRO A 453 5.73 25.07 -16.39
N GLY A 454 4.55 25.01 -16.99
CA GLY A 454 4.40 25.19 -18.45
C GLY A 454 4.93 24.03 -19.30
N ARG A 455 5.38 22.90 -18.71
CA ARG A 455 5.80 21.74 -19.48
C ARG A 455 4.62 21.12 -20.20
N SER A 456 4.58 21.28 -21.51
CA SER A 456 3.68 20.57 -22.41
C SER A 456 4.47 19.44 -23.08
N GLU A 457 4.07 18.19 -22.87
CA GLU A 457 4.64 17.06 -23.61
C GLU A 457 3.65 16.57 -24.65
N PRO A 458 4.07 16.44 -25.93
CA PRO A 458 3.22 15.84 -26.94
C PRO A 458 2.89 14.40 -26.52
N ARG A 459 1.61 14.05 -26.53
CA ARG A 459 1.17 12.69 -26.24
C ARG A 459 1.55 11.79 -27.42
N CYS A 460 2.66 11.07 -27.29
CA CYS A 460 2.96 9.97 -28.18
C CYS A 460 2.14 8.75 -27.78
N LEU A 461 1.51 8.11 -28.77
CA LEU A 461 0.94 6.76 -28.63
C LEU A 461 2.10 5.75 -28.53
N LYS A 462 2.86 5.79 -27.45
CA LYS A 462 3.85 4.75 -27.17
C LYS A 462 3.10 3.52 -26.66
N ARG A 463 3.17 2.44 -27.42
CA ARG A 463 2.83 1.12 -26.87
C ARG A 463 3.88 0.81 -25.80
N ARG A 464 3.44 0.78 -24.53
CA ARG A 464 4.29 0.24 -23.45
C ARG A 464 4.55 -1.23 -23.76
N SER A 465 5.82 -1.66 -23.64
CA SER A 465 6.12 -3.08 -23.61
C SER A 465 5.29 -3.73 -22.52
N LYS A 466 4.56 -4.79 -22.86
CA LYS A 466 3.79 -5.55 -21.86
C LYS A 466 4.75 -6.47 -21.15
N SER A 467 4.63 -6.56 -19.84
CA SER A 467 5.46 -7.44 -19.01
C SER A 467 5.29 -8.93 -19.36
N TYR A 468 4.12 -9.28 -19.89
CA TYR A 468 3.82 -10.60 -20.44
C TYR A 468 3.31 -10.45 -21.87
N GLN A 469 3.77 -11.34 -22.74
CA GLN A 469 3.22 -11.43 -24.08
C GLN A 469 1.79 -11.98 -24.01
N LEU A 470 0.89 -11.43 -24.82
CA LEU A 470 -0.45 -11.98 -24.95
C LEU A 470 -0.38 -13.35 -25.62
N LEU A 471 -1.08 -14.33 -25.10
CA LEU A 471 -1.27 -15.61 -25.76
C LEU A 471 -2.06 -15.40 -27.05
N THR A 472 -1.63 -16.05 -28.12
CA THR A 472 -2.30 -16.02 -29.43
C THR A 472 -3.46 -17.02 -29.49
N ARG A 473 -3.43 -18.04 -28.64
CA ARG A 473 -4.46 -19.07 -28.49
C ARG A 473 -4.65 -19.43 -27.00
N PRO A 474 -5.79 -20.02 -26.61
CA PRO A 474 -6.03 -20.46 -25.23
C PRO A 474 -4.94 -21.40 -24.73
N ARG A 475 -4.62 -21.32 -23.43
CA ARG A 475 -3.51 -22.09 -22.82
C ARG A 475 -3.74 -23.60 -22.90
N HIS A 476 -4.97 -24.06 -22.76
CA HIS A 476 -5.33 -25.48 -22.85
C HIS A 476 -5.14 -26.07 -24.26
N GLU A 477 -5.04 -25.22 -25.30
CA GLU A 477 -4.72 -25.63 -26.67
C GLU A 477 -3.18 -25.72 -26.90
N MET A 478 -2.38 -25.36 -25.90
CA MET A 478 -0.91 -25.42 -26.00
C MET A 478 -0.39 -26.74 -25.45
N SER A 479 0.48 -27.38 -26.20
CA SER A 479 1.17 -28.58 -25.74
C SER A 479 2.22 -28.21 -24.68
N GLU A 480 2.24 -28.91 -23.56
CA GLU A 480 3.26 -28.76 -22.54
C GLU A 480 4.55 -29.43 -23.01
N ILE A 481 5.61 -28.65 -23.18
CA ILE A 481 6.94 -29.18 -23.55
C ILE A 481 7.81 -29.15 -22.29
N LYS A 482 8.32 -30.29 -21.86
CA LYS A 482 9.26 -30.38 -20.74
C LYS A 482 10.48 -29.51 -21.02
N HIS A 483 10.87 -28.70 -20.03
CA HIS A 483 11.92 -27.70 -20.15
C HIS A 483 13.22 -28.21 -20.84
N ARG A 484 13.67 -29.43 -20.53
CA ARG A 484 14.85 -30.01 -21.13
C ARG A 484 14.69 -30.44 -22.60
N SER A 485 13.47 -30.67 -23.06
CA SER A 485 13.17 -31.03 -24.45
C SER A 485 13.12 -29.83 -25.38
N LYS A 486 12.85 -28.62 -24.84
CA LYS A 486 12.71 -27.38 -25.59
C LYS A 486 13.97 -26.99 -26.37
N TYR A 487 15.12 -27.33 -25.87
CA TYR A 487 16.42 -27.02 -26.51
C TYR A 487 16.94 -28.13 -27.45
N ARG A 488 16.43 -29.35 -27.32
CA ARG A 488 16.80 -30.45 -28.22
C ARG A 488 16.04 -30.46 -29.55
N ALA A 489 14.82 -29.94 -29.58
CA ALA A 489 13.99 -29.88 -30.78
C ALA A 489 14.43 -28.83 -31.83
N LYS A 490 15.41 -27.99 -31.51
CA LYS A 490 15.98 -27.00 -32.46
C LYS A 490 17.29 -27.46 -33.12
N ALA A 491 17.77 -28.66 -32.82
CA ALA A 491 18.98 -29.21 -33.37
C ALA A 491 18.72 -30.38 -34.35
N ALA A 492 17.47 -30.53 -34.82
CA ALA A 492 17.07 -31.49 -35.87
C ALA A 492 16.62 -30.73 -37.13
#